data_38f90d5b57111b082a69e28de1198df6
#
_entry.id   38f90d5b57111b082a69e28de1198df6
#
_cell.length_a   1.000
_cell.length_b   1.000
_cell.length_c   1.000
_cell.angle_alpha   90.00
_cell.angle_beta   90.00
_cell.angle_gamma   90.00
#
_symmetry.space_group_name_H-M   'P 1'
#
loop_
_entity.id
_entity.type
_entity.pdbx_description
1 polymer ?
#
loop_
_entity_poly.entity_id
_entity_poly.type
_entity_poly.pdbx_seq_one_letter_code
_entity_poly.pdbx_strand_id
1 'polypeptide(L)'
;LPGGGLEILTDDLQLVYDGQEFSEAGLTVRLLRGTSDGHYSTWRHGVAYPQQPPSRGNLLGTTRTLDEVDGATGLEFGLLSTYGFALVDDSGSALLSEDGWIEPRPGAGSRGRRDLYLFAHGRDFAGALRDYHRLTGPTPLVPRYVLGNWWSRYWPYTEDEYLALMGRFEAERVPLSVAVIDMDWHLVDVDPEIGTG
;
A
#
# COMPACT_ATOMS: atom_id res chain seq x y z
N LEU A 1 8.18 -33.37 -5.41
CA LEU A 1 9.15 -33.71 -4.36
C LEU A 1 8.61 -34.87 -3.50
N PRO A 2 9.48 -35.74 -2.92
CA PRO A 2 9.03 -36.72 -1.93
C PRO A 2 8.37 -36.03 -0.75
N GLY A 3 7.28 -36.60 -0.21
CA GLY A 3 6.61 -36.06 0.98
C GLY A 3 5.57 -34.97 0.75
N GLY A 4 5.11 -34.74 -0.49
CA GLY A 4 4.08 -33.74 -0.80
C GLY A 4 4.63 -32.33 -1.04
N GLY A 5 5.94 -32.17 -1.18
CA GLY A 5 6.59 -30.90 -1.52
C GLY A 5 6.29 -30.46 -2.97
N LEU A 6 6.50 -29.17 -3.23
CA LEU A 6 6.31 -28.52 -4.52
C LEU A 6 7.60 -27.88 -4.99
N GLU A 7 7.90 -28.05 -6.28
CA GLU A 7 8.95 -27.28 -6.96
C GLU A 7 8.35 -26.60 -8.18
N ILE A 8 8.59 -25.28 -8.31
CA ILE A 8 8.25 -24.50 -9.50
C ILE A 8 9.55 -23.92 -10.05
N LEU A 9 9.82 -24.24 -11.31
CA LEU A 9 10.97 -23.71 -12.03
C LEU A 9 10.50 -22.92 -13.23
N THR A 10 10.93 -21.68 -13.32
CA THR A 10 10.73 -20.78 -14.46
C THR A 10 12.08 -20.28 -14.97
N ASP A 11 12.06 -19.48 -16.02
CA ASP A 11 13.29 -18.84 -16.52
C ASP A 11 13.91 -17.87 -15.50
N ASP A 12 13.13 -17.34 -14.57
CA ASP A 12 13.52 -16.27 -13.67
C ASP A 12 13.74 -16.73 -12.22
N LEU A 13 13.03 -17.79 -11.80
CA LEU A 13 13.09 -18.24 -10.41
C LEU A 13 12.90 -19.76 -10.26
N GLN A 14 13.37 -20.28 -9.14
CA GLN A 14 13.06 -21.61 -8.63
C GLN A 14 12.45 -21.48 -7.24
N LEU A 15 11.20 -21.89 -7.08
CA LEU A 15 10.53 -22.05 -5.79
C LEU A 15 10.64 -23.49 -5.34
N VAL A 16 11.00 -23.70 -4.07
CA VAL A 16 10.99 -25.02 -3.43
C VAL A 16 10.20 -24.91 -2.13
N TYR A 17 9.23 -25.82 -1.98
CA TYR A 17 8.40 -25.96 -0.79
C TYR A 17 8.35 -27.42 -0.35
N ASP A 18 8.58 -27.70 0.92
CA ASP A 18 8.65 -29.06 1.47
C ASP A 18 7.31 -29.69 1.80
N GLY A 19 6.22 -28.93 1.70
CA GLY A 19 4.86 -29.38 2.00
C GLY A 19 4.49 -29.37 3.49
N GLN A 20 5.34 -28.78 4.32
CA GLN A 20 5.13 -28.65 5.77
C GLN A 20 4.73 -27.23 6.17
N GLU A 21 4.70 -26.93 7.47
CA GLU A 21 4.52 -25.56 7.93
C GLU A 21 5.64 -24.65 7.38
N PHE A 22 5.28 -23.44 6.97
CA PHE A 22 6.24 -22.51 6.37
C PHE A 22 7.40 -22.21 7.29
N SER A 23 8.60 -22.46 6.82
CA SER A 23 9.84 -22.26 7.55
C SER A 23 10.95 -21.74 6.64
N GLU A 24 12.04 -21.28 7.23
CA GLU A 24 13.21 -20.80 6.49
C GLU A 24 13.79 -21.83 5.52
N ALA A 25 13.83 -23.09 5.95
CA ALA A 25 14.36 -24.19 5.14
C ALA A 25 13.30 -24.79 4.22
N GLY A 26 12.01 -24.75 4.64
CA GLY A 26 10.91 -25.42 3.97
C GLY A 26 10.31 -24.65 2.81
N LEU A 27 10.41 -23.30 2.80
CA LEU A 27 9.93 -22.47 1.70
C LEU A 27 11.00 -21.48 1.26
N THR A 28 11.56 -21.72 0.08
CA THR A 28 12.62 -20.89 -0.49
C THR A 28 12.32 -20.53 -1.93
N VAL A 29 12.74 -19.33 -2.36
CA VAL A 29 12.69 -18.92 -3.77
C VAL A 29 14.06 -18.41 -4.17
N ARG A 30 14.70 -19.09 -5.11
CA ARG A 30 15.99 -18.72 -5.69
C ARG A 30 15.74 -17.92 -6.98
N LEU A 31 16.33 -16.73 -7.06
CA LEU A 31 16.39 -15.94 -8.28
C LEU A 31 17.44 -16.54 -9.25
N LEU A 32 17.04 -16.74 -10.51
CA LEU A 32 17.92 -17.30 -11.55
C LEU A 32 18.54 -16.21 -12.44
N ARG A 33 17.95 -15.00 -12.43
CA ARG A 33 18.43 -13.84 -13.18
C ARG A 33 18.60 -12.61 -12.29
N GLY A 34 19.56 -11.78 -12.60
CA GLY A 34 19.54 -10.35 -12.25
C GLY A 34 20.03 -9.92 -10.89
N THR A 35 20.71 -10.75 -10.12
CA THR A 35 21.41 -10.27 -8.91
C THR A 35 22.91 -10.10 -9.20
N SER A 36 23.35 -8.85 -9.35
CA SER A 36 24.74 -8.55 -9.73
C SER A 36 25.76 -8.71 -8.59
N ASP A 37 25.31 -8.84 -7.35
CA ASP A 37 26.16 -8.80 -6.15
C ASP A 37 26.16 -10.10 -5.34
N GLY A 38 25.49 -11.17 -5.78
CA GLY A 38 25.63 -12.53 -5.21
C GLY A 38 25.16 -12.72 -3.78
N HIS A 39 24.77 -11.66 -3.07
CA HIS A 39 24.51 -11.76 -1.64
C HIS A 39 23.10 -12.22 -1.26
N TYR A 40 22.08 -11.99 -2.09
CA TYR A 40 20.70 -12.39 -1.78
C TYR A 40 19.99 -12.91 -3.04
N SER A 41 20.55 -13.96 -3.64
CA SER A 41 19.89 -14.64 -4.76
C SER A 41 18.73 -15.56 -4.31
N THR A 42 18.52 -15.69 -3.01
CA THR A 42 17.51 -16.59 -2.45
C THR A 42 16.71 -15.87 -1.36
N TRP A 43 15.41 -15.77 -1.58
CA TRP A 43 14.46 -15.43 -0.54
C TRP A 43 14.12 -16.68 0.29
N ARG A 44 14.00 -16.54 1.60
CA ARG A 44 13.59 -17.59 2.53
C ARG A 44 12.48 -17.08 3.42
N HIS A 45 11.49 -17.92 3.65
CA HIS A 45 10.36 -17.55 4.52
C HIS A 45 10.83 -17.24 5.93
N GLY A 46 10.31 -16.14 6.50
CA GLY A 46 10.62 -15.74 7.88
C GLY A 46 11.98 -15.10 8.10
N VAL A 47 12.85 -15.03 7.08
CA VAL A 47 14.15 -14.37 7.19
C VAL A 47 14.00 -12.85 7.04
N ALA A 48 14.52 -12.12 8.03
CA ALA A 48 14.67 -10.68 7.94
C ALA A 48 15.93 -10.32 7.15
N TYR A 49 15.74 -9.55 6.08
CA TYR A 49 16.87 -9.07 5.26
C TYR A 49 17.31 -7.68 5.74
N PRO A 50 18.63 -7.47 5.96
CA PRO A 50 19.11 -6.21 6.51
C PRO A 50 18.74 -5.00 5.63
N GLN A 51 18.23 -3.96 6.26
CA GLN A 51 17.99 -2.67 5.64
C GLN A 51 19.18 -1.78 5.98
N GLN A 52 20.17 -1.67 5.11
CA GLN A 52 21.36 -0.85 5.36
C GLN A 52 21.36 0.41 4.48
N PRO A 53 21.52 1.58 5.06
CA PRO A 53 21.81 2.79 4.28
C PRO A 53 23.18 2.68 3.60
N PRO A 54 23.38 3.38 2.47
CA PRO A 54 22.46 4.34 1.87
C PRO A 54 21.61 3.81 0.72
N SER A 55 21.61 2.53 0.35
CA SER A 55 20.89 2.13 -0.86
C SER A 55 20.63 0.63 -1.02
N ARG A 56 20.68 -0.15 0.05
CA ARG A 56 20.43 -1.59 -0.04
C ARG A 56 19.16 -1.97 0.71
N GLY A 57 18.35 -2.83 0.08
CA GLY A 57 17.14 -3.34 0.68
C GLY A 57 15.87 -2.88 -0.03
N ASN A 58 14.75 -2.90 0.69
CA ASN A 58 13.47 -2.42 0.18
C ASN A 58 13.54 -0.90 -0.04
N LEU A 59 13.03 -0.44 -1.18
CA LEU A 59 13.08 0.98 -1.55
C LEU A 59 12.02 1.81 -0.82
N LEU A 60 11.18 1.16 0.01
CA LEU A 60 10.09 1.79 0.73
C LEU A 60 9.12 2.53 -0.20
N GLY A 61 8.38 3.48 0.30
CA GLY A 61 7.60 4.39 -0.54
C GLY A 61 6.11 4.35 -0.29
N THR A 62 5.67 3.65 0.76
CA THR A 62 4.27 3.66 1.16
C THR A 62 4.10 4.00 2.63
N THR A 63 2.96 4.58 2.94
CA THR A 63 2.41 4.69 4.28
C THR A 63 0.89 4.57 4.17
N ARG A 64 0.27 3.93 5.14
CA ARG A 64 -1.18 3.65 5.08
C ARG A 64 -2.02 4.80 5.57
N THR A 65 -1.47 5.59 6.47
CA THR A 65 -2.15 6.75 7.05
C THR A 65 -1.17 7.87 7.32
N LEU A 66 -1.68 9.08 7.26
CA LEU A 66 -1.00 10.29 7.73
C LEU A 66 -1.65 10.85 9.00
N ASP A 67 -2.58 10.11 9.60
CA ASP A 67 -3.22 10.51 10.86
C ASP A 67 -2.15 10.70 11.94
N GLU A 68 -2.29 11.78 12.71
CA GLU A 68 -1.38 12.17 13.78
C GLU A 68 0.09 12.38 13.33
N VAL A 69 0.34 12.54 12.02
CA VAL A 69 1.68 12.82 11.51
C VAL A 69 1.98 14.32 11.62
N ASP A 70 3.01 14.66 12.38
CA ASP A 70 3.56 16.00 12.47
C ASP A 70 4.99 16.03 11.89
N GLY A 71 5.06 16.30 10.59
CA GLY A 71 6.32 16.35 9.85
C GLY A 71 6.67 15.00 9.18
N ALA A 72 7.81 14.42 9.51
CA ALA A 72 8.29 13.18 8.89
C ALA A 72 7.53 11.95 9.39
N THR A 73 7.19 11.05 8.49
CA THR A 73 6.60 9.75 8.82
C THR A 73 7.49 8.61 8.35
N GLY A 74 7.43 7.48 9.06
CA GLY A 74 8.07 6.24 8.63
C GLY A 74 7.39 5.68 7.38
N LEU A 75 8.20 5.24 6.43
CA LEU A 75 7.68 4.56 5.25
C LEU A 75 7.75 3.04 5.44
N GLU A 76 6.72 2.35 4.98
CA GLU A 76 6.63 0.90 4.99
C GLU A 76 7.34 0.28 3.77
N PHE A 77 7.55 -1.02 3.81
CA PHE A 77 8.09 -1.78 2.70
C PHE A 77 7.16 -1.69 1.49
N GLY A 78 7.74 -1.29 0.37
CA GLY A 78 7.07 -1.28 -0.92
C GLY A 78 7.40 -2.52 -1.74
N LEU A 79 6.92 -2.48 -2.97
CA LEU A 79 7.06 -3.56 -3.94
C LEU A 79 8.50 -3.74 -4.46
N LEU A 80 9.31 -2.69 -4.44
CA LEU A 80 10.62 -2.67 -5.06
C LEU A 80 11.73 -2.83 -4.03
N SER A 81 12.76 -3.62 -4.37
CA SER A 81 13.90 -3.88 -3.51
C SER A 81 15.19 -4.07 -4.31
N THR A 82 16.29 -3.58 -3.78
CA THR A 82 17.61 -3.82 -4.36
C THR A 82 18.10 -5.27 -4.17
N TYR A 83 17.44 -6.05 -3.32
CA TYR A 83 17.67 -7.50 -3.22
C TYR A 83 17.15 -8.26 -4.43
N GLY A 84 16.34 -7.64 -5.29
CA GLY A 84 15.73 -8.25 -6.44
C GLY A 84 14.41 -8.98 -6.15
N PHE A 85 13.93 -8.91 -4.91
CA PHE A 85 12.64 -9.44 -4.52
C PHE A 85 11.97 -8.57 -3.47
N ALA A 86 10.64 -8.65 -3.42
CA ALA A 86 9.82 -8.09 -2.36
C ALA A 86 8.65 -9.01 -2.07
N LEU A 87 8.22 -9.06 -0.81
CA LEU A 87 7.09 -9.85 -0.35
C LEU A 87 5.96 -8.90 0.04
N VAL A 88 4.77 -9.17 -0.50
CA VAL A 88 3.52 -8.58 -0.03
C VAL A 88 2.75 -9.66 0.72
N ASP A 89 2.54 -9.46 2.01
CA ASP A 89 1.70 -10.34 2.84
C ASP A 89 0.28 -9.80 2.86
N ASP A 90 -0.62 -10.46 2.14
CA ASP A 90 -2.04 -10.11 2.03
C ASP A 90 -2.92 -10.92 2.99
N SER A 91 -2.31 -11.73 3.85
CA SER A 91 -3.03 -12.67 4.72
C SER A 91 -4.05 -12.00 5.65
N GLY A 92 -3.80 -10.76 6.03
CA GLY A 92 -4.68 -9.98 6.92
C GLY A 92 -5.62 -9.01 6.21
N SER A 93 -5.52 -8.86 4.89
CA SER A 93 -6.32 -7.90 4.15
C SER A 93 -7.77 -8.38 4.01
N ALA A 94 -8.70 -7.44 3.98
CA ALA A 94 -10.08 -7.71 3.63
C ALA A 94 -10.21 -8.16 2.18
N LEU A 95 -11.31 -8.80 1.85
CA LEU A 95 -11.65 -9.22 0.50
C LEU A 95 -12.64 -8.23 -0.13
N LEU A 96 -12.54 -8.04 -1.42
CA LEU A 96 -13.57 -7.39 -2.21
C LEU A 96 -14.50 -8.48 -2.76
N SER A 97 -15.79 -8.45 -2.39
CA SER A 97 -16.79 -9.39 -2.90
C SER A 97 -17.13 -9.10 -4.36
N GLU A 98 -17.79 -10.04 -5.03
CA GLU A 98 -18.26 -9.86 -6.41
C GLU A 98 -19.24 -8.69 -6.54
N ASP A 99 -19.99 -8.38 -5.47
CA ASP A 99 -20.91 -7.26 -5.39
C ASP A 99 -20.23 -5.92 -5.06
N GLY A 100 -18.90 -5.90 -4.90
CA GLY A 100 -18.11 -4.71 -4.62
C GLY A 100 -18.07 -4.29 -3.15
N TRP A 101 -18.51 -5.13 -2.22
CA TRP A 101 -18.42 -4.86 -0.78
C TRP A 101 -17.10 -5.38 -0.19
N ILE A 102 -16.64 -4.69 0.85
CA ILE A 102 -15.46 -5.12 1.61
C ILE A 102 -15.91 -6.09 2.69
N GLU A 103 -15.36 -7.30 2.64
CA GLU A 103 -15.69 -8.38 3.57
C GLU A 103 -14.45 -8.84 4.35
N PRO A 104 -14.61 -9.28 5.61
CA PRO A 104 -13.51 -9.89 6.34
C PRO A 104 -13.01 -11.14 5.62
N ARG A 105 -11.70 -11.30 5.49
CA ARG A 105 -11.11 -12.52 4.93
C ARG A 105 -11.40 -13.71 5.85
N PRO A 106 -12.03 -14.80 5.37
CA PRO A 106 -12.29 -15.98 6.19
C PRO A 106 -10.99 -16.56 6.73
N GLY A 107 -10.90 -16.68 8.07
CA GLY A 107 -9.71 -17.20 8.75
C GLY A 107 -8.54 -16.21 8.85
N ALA A 108 -8.78 -14.91 8.65
CA ALA A 108 -7.80 -13.89 8.97
C ALA A 108 -7.35 -14.04 10.43
N GLY A 109 -6.04 -14.07 10.67
CA GLY A 109 -5.47 -14.30 12.01
C GLY A 109 -5.46 -15.75 12.49
N SER A 110 -6.03 -16.71 11.77
CA SER A 110 -5.90 -18.12 12.10
C SER A 110 -4.52 -18.66 11.71
N ARG A 111 -3.94 -19.47 12.59
CA ARG A 111 -2.67 -20.15 12.32
C ARG A 111 -2.83 -21.04 11.07
N GLY A 112 -1.92 -20.89 10.10
CA GLY A 112 -1.81 -21.76 8.94
C GLY A 112 -2.42 -21.26 7.64
N ARG A 113 -3.14 -20.12 7.61
CA ARG A 113 -3.53 -19.48 6.34
C ARG A 113 -2.62 -18.32 6.02
N ARG A 114 -1.93 -18.41 4.89
CA ARG A 114 -1.06 -17.36 4.37
C ARG A 114 -1.44 -17.07 2.94
N ASP A 115 -1.47 -15.78 2.60
CA ASP A 115 -1.62 -15.28 1.24
C ASP A 115 -0.45 -14.35 0.97
N LEU A 116 0.53 -14.87 0.25
CA LEU A 116 1.81 -14.22 0.06
C LEU A 116 2.09 -14.02 -1.42
N TYR A 117 2.40 -12.81 -1.81
CA TYR A 117 2.82 -12.48 -3.17
C TYR A 117 4.31 -12.13 -3.15
N LEU A 118 5.13 -13.00 -3.72
CA LEU A 118 6.55 -12.75 -3.89
C LEU A 118 6.83 -12.22 -5.30
N PHE A 119 7.32 -11.01 -5.39
CA PHE A 119 7.80 -10.39 -6.62
C PHE A 119 9.30 -10.57 -6.72
N ALA A 120 9.77 -11.36 -7.68
CA ALA A 120 11.18 -11.77 -7.82
C ALA A 120 11.70 -11.37 -9.20
N HIS A 121 11.85 -10.09 -9.43
CA HIS A 121 12.20 -9.49 -10.72
C HIS A 121 13.67 -9.06 -10.86
N GLY A 122 14.50 -9.36 -9.87
CA GLY A 122 15.86 -8.83 -9.86
C GLY A 122 15.83 -7.30 -9.87
N ARG A 123 16.43 -6.68 -10.88
CA ARG A 123 16.43 -5.22 -11.05
C ARG A 123 15.47 -4.71 -12.12
N ASP A 124 14.63 -5.56 -12.69
CA ASP A 124 13.54 -5.13 -13.56
C ASP A 124 12.38 -4.56 -12.74
N PHE A 125 12.58 -3.38 -12.18
CA PHE A 125 11.57 -2.69 -11.38
C PHE A 125 10.31 -2.38 -12.19
N ALA A 126 10.46 -2.08 -13.48
CA ALA A 126 9.31 -1.86 -14.36
C ALA A 126 8.50 -3.16 -14.56
N GLY A 127 9.18 -4.31 -14.65
CA GLY A 127 8.54 -5.62 -14.70
C GLY A 127 7.75 -5.91 -13.43
N ALA A 128 8.33 -5.68 -12.26
CA ALA A 128 7.65 -5.84 -10.98
C ALA A 128 6.36 -5.00 -10.90
N LEU A 129 6.42 -3.74 -11.31
CA LEU A 129 5.24 -2.86 -11.32
C LEU A 129 4.18 -3.33 -12.34
N ARG A 130 4.59 -3.76 -13.54
CA ARG A 130 3.64 -4.30 -14.53
C ARG A 130 2.91 -5.53 -14.01
N ASP A 131 3.60 -6.44 -13.35
CA ASP A 131 2.99 -7.66 -12.82
C ASP A 131 2.13 -7.37 -11.60
N TYR A 132 2.54 -6.43 -10.75
CA TYR A 132 1.69 -5.93 -9.69
C TYR A 132 0.36 -5.40 -10.24
N HIS A 133 0.38 -4.54 -11.25
CA HIS A 133 -0.85 -4.01 -11.87
C HIS A 133 -1.66 -5.07 -12.63
N ARG A 134 -1.06 -6.17 -13.07
CA ARG A 134 -1.82 -7.31 -13.62
C ARG A 134 -2.63 -8.03 -12.53
N LEU A 135 -2.11 -8.08 -11.31
CA LEU A 135 -2.81 -8.68 -10.17
C LEU A 135 -3.86 -7.76 -9.59
N THR A 136 -3.52 -6.49 -9.37
CA THR A 136 -4.35 -5.53 -8.64
C THR A 136 -5.26 -4.70 -9.55
N GLY A 137 -5.09 -4.80 -10.85
CA GLY A 137 -5.70 -3.88 -11.80
C GLY A 137 -4.94 -2.55 -11.96
N PRO A 138 -5.30 -1.75 -12.96
CA PRO A 138 -4.66 -0.47 -13.21
C PRO A 138 -5.02 0.55 -12.12
N THR A 139 -4.09 1.44 -11.80
CA THR A 139 -4.39 2.60 -10.95
C THR A 139 -5.53 3.42 -11.58
N PRO A 140 -6.64 3.66 -10.88
CA PRO A 140 -7.73 4.46 -11.42
C PRO A 140 -7.28 5.90 -11.66
N LEU A 141 -7.74 6.46 -12.76
CA LEU A 141 -7.53 7.89 -13.00
C LEU A 141 -8.44 8.69 -12.05
N VAL A 142 -7.84 9.59 -11.33
CA VAL A 142 -8.59 10.51 -10.48
C VAL A 142 -9.36 11.54 -11.34
N PRO A 143 -10.51 12.05 -10.87
CA PRO A 143 -11.18 13.14 -11.54
C PRO A 143 -10.27 14.35 -11.69
N ARG A 144 -10.38 15.05 -12.84
CA ARG A 144 -9.46 16.15 -13.15
C ARG A 144 -9.46 17.28 -12.13
N TYR A 145 -10.59 17.52 -11.47
CA TYR A 145 -10.71 18.59 -10.48
C TYR A 145 -9.83 18.37 -9.24
N VAL A 146 -9.52 17.11 -8.86
CA VAL A 146 -8.66 16.83 -7.70
C VAL A 146 -7.21 17.27 -7.90
N LEU A 147 -6.81 17.50 -9.14
CA LEU A 147 -5.49 18.04 -9.49
C LEU A 147 -5.46 19.58 -9.52
N GLY A 148 -6.57 20.23 -9.25
CA GLY A 148 -6.71 21.68 -9.24
C GLY A 148 -6.40 22.30 -7.87
N ASN A 149 -6.75 23.57 -7.73
CA ASN A 149 -6.57 24.31 -6.50
C ASN A 149 -7.65 23.95 -5.48
N TRP A 150 -7.23 23.59 -4.28
CA TRP A 150 -8.08 23.29 -3.15
C TRP A 150 -8.00 24.42 -2.14
N TRP A 151 -9.14 24.91 -1.66
CA TRP A 151 -9.23 25.79 -0.52
C TRP A 151 -9.75 25.01 0.68
N SER A 152 -8.98 25.01 1.76
CA SER A 152 -9.40 24.52 3.07
C SER A 152 -8.87 25.48 4.14
N ARG A 153 -9.67 25.74 5.15
CA ARG A 153 -9.29 26.52 6.31
C ARG A 153 -10.05 26.04 7.53
N TYR A 154 -9.33 25.79 8.59
CA TYR A 154 -9.91 25.58 9.91
C TYR A 154 -10.51 26.89 10.42
N TRP A 155 -11.80 27.11 10.16
CA TRP A 155 -12.54 28.30 10.52
C TRP A 155 -14.06 28.01 10.54
N PRO A 156 -14.80 28.46 11.60
CA PRO A 156 -16.24 28.24 11.72
C PRO A 156 -17.01 29.23 10.83
N TYR A 157 -17.01 29.00 9.53
CA TYR A 157 -17.80 29.80 8.59
C TYR A 157 -19.29 29.56 8.76
N THR A 158 -20.06 30.64 8.72
CA THR A 158 -21.47 30.54 8.37
C THR A 158 -21.61 30.24 6.86
N GLU A 159 -22.80 29.77 6.44
CA GLU A 159 -23.08 29.54 5.02
C GLU A 159 -22.85 30.82 4.18
N ASP A 160 -23.39 31.96 4.64
CA ASP A 160 -23.27 33.25 3.94
C ASP A 160 -21.80 33.68 3.81
N GLU A 161 -21.01 33.57 4.86
CA GLU A 161 -19.58 33.90 4.84
C GLU A 161 -18.80 32.99 3.87
N TYR A 162 -19.14 31.71 3.86
CA TYR A 162 -18.46 30.77 2.97
C TYR A 162 -18.81 31.00 1.51
N LEU A 163 -20.10 31.23 1.21
CA LEU A 163 -20.55 31.58 -0.14
C LEU A 163 -19.95 32.93 -0.61
N ALA A 164 -19.88 33.93 0.25
CA ALA A 164 -19.23 35.20 -0.06
C ALA A 164 -17.73 35.01 -0.36
N LEU A 165 -17.05 34.11 0.36
CA LEU A 165 -15.66 33.76 0.10
C LEU A 165 -15.50 33.09 -1.27
N MET A 166 -16.37 32.16 -1.63
CA MET A 166 -16.34 31.52 -2.95
C MET A 166 -16.59 32.53 -4.07
N GLY A 167 -17.53 33.43 -3.90
CA GLY A 167 -17.76 34.55 -4.84
C GLY A 167 -16.55 35.47 -4.97
N ARG A 168 -15.77 35.67 -3.91
CA ARG A 168 -14.54 36.43 -3.97
C ARG A 168 -13.46 35.72 -4.79
N PHE A 169 -13.27 34.40 -4.68
CA PHE A 169 -12.37 33.63 -5.55
C PHE A 169 -12.71 33.85 -7.03
N GLU A 170 -13.99 33.86 -7.37
CA GLU A 170 -14.45 34.12 -8.73
C GLU A 170 -14.17 35.57 -9.18
N ALA A 171 -14.52 36.55 -8.35
CA ALA A 171 -14.32 37.96 -8.64
C ALA A 171 -12.84 38.33 -8.83
N GLU A 172 -11.97 37.77 -8.01
CA GLU A 172 -10.51 37.97 -8.09
C GLU A 172 -9.85 37.07 -9.16
N ARG A 173 -10.63 36.25 -9.87
CA ARG A 173 -10.16 35.31 -10.89
C ARG A 173 -9.10 34.34 -10.38
N VAL A 174 -9.19 33.94 -9.14
CA VAL A 174 -8.36 32.88 -8.55
C VAL A 174 -8.98 31.54 -8.87
N PRO A 175 -8.33 30.69 -9.66
CA PRO A 175 -8.89 29.38 -9.99
C PRO A 175 -9.12 28.54 -8.75
N LEU A 176 -10.31 27.98 -8.61
CA LEU A 176 -10.68 27.10 -7.51
C LEU A 176 -11.36 25.85 -8.07
N SER A 177 -10.90 24.69 -7.68
CA SER A 177 -11.46 23.40 -8.12
C SER A 177 -12.24 22.71 -7.02
N VAL A 178 -11.82 22.87 -5.78
CA VAL A 178 -12.44 22.23 -4.62
C VAL A 178 -12.50 23.24 -3.47
N ALA A 179 -13.69 23.42 -2.95
CA ALA A 179 -13.95 24.19 -1.74
C ALA A 179 -14.27 23.20 -0.60
N VAL A 180 -13.42 23.15 0.41
CA VAL A 180 -13.54 22.21 1.53
C VAL A 180 -14.25 22.91 2.67
N ILE A 181 -15.34 22.29 3.17
CA ILE A 181 -15.93 22.64 4.44
C ILE A 181 -15.19 21.82 5.50
N ASP A 182 -14.40 22.50 6.28
CA ASP A 182 -13.53 21.90 7.29
C ASP A 182 -14.30 21.69 8.62
N MET A 183 -13.64 21.83 9.75
CA MET A 183 -14.26 21.62 11.05
C MET A 183 -15.40 22.63 11.31
N ASP A 184 -16.24 22.30 12.26
CA ASP A 184 -17.44 23.05 12.62
C ASP A 184 -18.47 23.22 11.47
N TRP A 185 -18.48 22.25 10.55
CA TRP A 185 -19.47 22.18 9.46
C TRP A 185 -20.89 21.83 9.94
N HIS A 186 -21.05 21.51 11.23
CA HIS A 186 -22.29 21.17 11.91
C HIS A 186 -22.43 22.03 13.19
N LEU A 187 -23.58 21.94 13.85
CA LEU A 187 -23.79 22.60 15.14
C LEU A 187 -22.91 21.92 16.20
N VAL A 188 -22.05 22.72 16.84
CA VAL A 188 -21.13 22.24 17.88
C VAL A 188 -21.65 22.48 19.29
N ASP A 189 -22.58 23.45 19.46
CA ASP A 189 -23.29 23.74 20.71
C ASP A 189 -24.63 22.97 20.75
N VAL A 190 -24.55 21.67 20.76
CA VAL A 190 -25.71 20.78 20.90
C VAL A 190 -25.77 20.24 22.33
N ASP A 191 -26.89 19.58 22.65
CA ASP A 191 -27.06 18.91 23.94
C ASP A 191 -25.85 18.02 24.25
N PRO A 192 -25.19 18.19 25.43
CA PRO A 192 -24.03 17.38 25.83
C PRO A 192 -24.28 15.88 25.80
N GLU A 193 -25.53 15.42 25.89
CA GLU A 193 -25.89 14.01 25.77
C GLU A 193 -25.77 13.47 24.36
N ILE A 194 -25.82 14.35 23.34
CA ILE A 194 -25.70 13.99 21.93
C ILE A 194 -24.23 14.00 21.48
N GLY A 195 -23.40 14.75 22.19
CA GLY A 195 -21.98 14.94 21.87
C GLY A 195 -21.75 16.14 20.93
N THR A 196 -20.49 16.36 20.64
CA THR A 196 -20.03 17.51 19.82
C THR A 196 -19.71 17.15 18.36
N GLY A 197 -19.95 15.91 17.96
CA GLY A 197 -19.65 15.42 16.61
C GLY A 197 -18.23 14.98 16.41
#